data_02cd30a270fd9461cd97575081251753
#
_entry.id   02cd30a270fd9461cd97575081251753
#
_cell.length_a   1.000
_cell.length_b   1.000
_cell.length_c   1.000
_cell.angle_alpha   90.00
_cell.angle_beta   90.00
_cell.angle_gamma   90.00
#
_symmetry.space_group_name_H-M   'P 1'
#
loop_
_entity.id
_entity.type
_entity.pdbx_description
1 polymer ?
#
loop_
_entity_poly.entity_id
_entity_poly.type
_entity_poly.pdbx_seq_one_letter_code
_entity_poly.pdbx_strand_id
1 'polypeptide(L)'
;DLAERAYQTAMAAFKRKTERIESVAWPIIKNVYETQGALYERIMVPITDGKRLYNIPCDLKEAYDTEAKSVVKQFEKVIMLHIIDDDWKENLRQLDDLRHSVQNASYEQKDPLVVFKLESAHIWDDMIDDMYDRIASILMRGQIPEMQQQQVQEAAPEERSQRYNEQKVDLDDEAERAQQQAASQDTRETADQVNHVPYRAEKMPRPNDPCPCGSGKKFKNCHGRNIR
;
A
#
# COMPACT_ATOMS: atom_id res chain seq x y z
N ASP A 1 -20.22 34.37 -12.15
CA ASP A 1 -19.63 34.10 -10.86
C ASP A 1 -18.16 33.68 -11.01
N LEU A 2 -17.30 34.07 -10.04
CA LEU A 2 -15.85 33.84 -10.10
C LEU A 2 -15.49 32.33 -10.12
N ALA A 3 -16.17 31.54 -9.30
CA ALA A 3 -15.97 30.09 -9.22
C ALA A 3 -16.29 29.38 -10.55
N GLU A 4 -17.40 29.75 -11.18
CA GLU A 4 -17.79 29.20 -12.47
C GLU A 4 -16.77 29.56 -13.57
N ARG A 5 -16.27 30.78 -13.59
CA ARG A 5 -15.24 31.19 -14.55
C ARG A 5 -13.91 30.46 -14.31
N ALA A 6 -13.54 30.25 -13.06
CA ALA A 6 -12.36 29.46 -12.72
C ALA A 6 -12.50 28.01 -13.17
N TYR A 7 -13.66 27.40 -12.93
CA TYR A 7 -13.98 26.04 -13.37
C TYR A 7 -13.88 25.90 -14.90
N GLN A 8 -14.53 26.80 -15.65
CA GLN A 8 -14.50 26.79 -17.12
C GLN A 8 -13.07 26.97 -17.66
N THR A 9 -12.26 27.82 -17.02
CA THR A 9 -10.87 28.00 -17.38
C THR A 9 -10.03 26.76 -17.12
N ALA A 10 -10.22 26.10 -15.98
CA ALA A 10 -9.55 24.85 -15.62
C ALA A 10 -9.93 23.71 -16.59
N MET A 11 -11.22 23.57 -16.90
CA MET A 11 -11.70 22.55 -17.86
C MET A 11 -11.14 22.77 -19.26
N ALA A 12 -11.08 24.03 -19.73
CA ALA A 12 -10.47 24.35 -21.03
C ALA A 12 -8.95 24.07 -21.03
N ALA A 13 -8.26 24.31 -19.93
CA ALA A 13 -6.85 23.98 -19.79
C ALA A 13 -6.61 22.46 -19.78
N PHE A 14 -7.44 21.72 -19.05
CA PHE A 14 -7.40 20.26 -19.00
C PHE A 14 -7.61 19.64 -20.40
N LYS A 15 -8.65 20.10 -21.11
CA LYS A 15 -8.94 19.65 -22.50
C LYS A 15 -7.74 19.85 -23.43
N ARG A 16 -7.11 21.02 -23.40
CA ARG A 16 -5.90 21.27 -24.20
C ARG A 16 -4.74 20.35 -23.83
N LYS A 17 -4.64 19.99 -22.55
CA LYS A 17 -3.62 19.08 -22.04
C LYS A 17 -3.84 17.66 -22.51
N THR A 18 -5.08 17.15 -22.45
CA THR A 18 -5.44 15.81 -22.94
C THR A 18 -5.22 15.69 -24.45
N GLU A 19 -5.65 16.69 -25.22
CA GLU A 19 -5.42 16.77 -26.68
C GLU A 19 -3.92 16.72 -27.01
N ARG A 20 -3.07 17.35 -26.20
CA ARG A 20 -1.61 17.29 -26.38
C ARG A 20 -1.08 15.89 -26.10
N ILE A 21 -1.52 15.21 -25.03
CA ILE A 21 -1.13 13.83 -24.74
C ILE A 21 -1.54 12.91 -25.90
N GLU A 22 -2.77 13.03 -26.38
CA GLU A 22 -3.29 12.26 -27.52
C GLU A 22 -2.44 12.48 -28.78
N SER A 23 -2.14 13.74 -29.11
CA SER A 23 -1.38 14.09 -30.31
C SER A 23 0.06 13.58 -30.29
N VAL A 24 0.67 13.45 -29.11
CA VAL A 24 2.02 12.89 -28.95
C VAL A 24 1.98 11.36 -28.92
N ALA A 25 1.00 10.76 -28.28
CA ALA A 25 0.86 9.31 -28.16
C ALA A 25 0.46 8.64 -29.47
N TRP A 26 -0.47 9.25 -30.20
CA TRP A 26 -1.07 8.65 -31.39
C TRP A 26 -0.08 8.17 -32.46
N PRO A 27 0.88 8.97 -32.96
CA PRO A 27 1.81 8.51 -33.97
C PRO A 27 2.67 7.33 -33.50
N ILE A 28 3.01 7.27 -32.22
CA ILE A 28 3.79 6.19 -31.63
C ILE A 28 2.95 4.91 -31.57
N ILE A 29 1.72 5.00 -31.05
CA ILE A 29 0.78 3.87 -30.95
C ILE A 29 0.48 3.30 -32.34
N LYS A 30 0.21 4.17 -33.29
CA LYS A 30 -0.05 3.78 -34.67
C LYS A 30 1.12 3.00 -35.25
N ASN A 31 2.35 3.50 -35.13
CA ASN A 31 3.55 2.83 -35.64
C ASN A 31 3.74 1.46 -34.94
N VAL A 32 3.57 1.36 -33.65
CA VAL A 32 3.69 0.10 -32.88
C VAL A 32 2.62 -0.90 -33.32
N TYR A 33 1.37 -0.47 -33.47
CA TYR A 33 0.28 -1.33 -33.90
C TYR A 33 0.50 -1.86 -35.33
N GLU A 34 0.92 -1.02 -36.28
CA GLU A 34 1.13 -1.41 -37.67
C GLU A 34 2.38 -2.28 -37.85
N THR A 35 3.43 -2.09 -37.04
CA THR A 35 4.68 -2.84 -37.16
C THR A 35 4.75 -4.08 -36.30
N GLN A 36 4.19 -4.03 -35.10
CA GLN A 36 4.33 -5.05 -34.03
C GLN A 36 3.01 -5.44 -33.35
N GLY A 37 1.87 -5.03 -33.89
CA GLY A 37 0.56 -5.25 -33.27
C GLY A 37 0.20 -6.73 -33.05
N ALA A 38 0.81 -7.66 -33.78
CA ALA A 38 0.64 -9.09 -33.55
C ALA A 38 1.44 -9.64 -32.36
N LEU A 39 2.44 -8.88 -31.87
CA LEU A 39 3.33 -9.30 -30.79
C LEU A 39 2.88 -8.74 -29.42
N TYR A 40 2.25 -7.55 -29.41
CA TYR A 40 1.92 -6.86 -28.18
C TYR A 40 0.41 -6.67 -28.03
N GLU A 41 -0.16 -7.21 -26.96
CA GLU A 41 -1.55 -6.97 -26.59
C GLU A 41 -1.68 -5.69 -25.74
N ARG A 42 -0.70 -5.46 -24.87
CA ARG A 42 -0.64 -4.32 -23.97
C ARG A 42 0.66 -3.56 -24.07
N ILE A 43 0.58 -2.27 -23.91
CA ILE A 43 1.73 -1.36 -23.92
C ILE A 43 1.75 -0.52 -22.64
N MET A 44 2.94 -0.06 -22.25
CA MET A 44 3.14 0.88 -21.18
C MET A 44 3.43 2.26 -21.73
N VAL A 45 2.57 3.22 -21.45
CA VAL A 45 2.77 4.62 -21.86
C VAL A 45 3.32 5.41 -20.68
N PRO A 46 4.55 5.93 -20.75
CA PRO A 46 5.11 6.74 -19.68
C PRO A 46 4.50 8.14 -19.69
N ILE A 47 3.94 8.57 -18.56
CA ILE A 47 3.43 9.92 -18.36
C ILE A 47 4.07 10.48 -17.07
N THR A 48 4.55 11.71 -17.12
CA THR A 48 5.18 12.38 -15.97
C THR A 48 4.42 13.64 -15.57
N ASP A 49 4.40 13.93 -14.28
CA ASP A 49 3.93 15.21 -13.72
C ASP A 49 5.06 16.22 -13.48
N GLY A 50 6.28 15.88 -13.97
CA GLY A 50 7.50 16.64 -13.74
C GLY A 50 8.25 16.27 -12.45
N LYS A 51 7.64 15.47 -11.56
CA LYS A 51 8.24 14.95 -10.30
C LYS A 51 8.37 13.44 -10.32
N ARG A 52 7.35 12.74 -10.82
CA ARG A 52 7.27 11.28 -10.87
C ARG A 52 6.96 10.82 -12.28
N LEU A 53 7.34 9.59 -12.58
CA LEU A 53 7.01 8.91 -13.84
C LEU A 53 5.97 7.84 -13.52
N TYR A 54 4.88 7.87 -14.25
CA TYR A 54 3.80 6.90 -14.16
C TYR A 54 3.77 6.08 -15.44
N ASN A 55 3.90 4.77 -15.32
CA ASN A 55 3.77 3.85 -16.46
C ASN A 55 2.31 3.40 -16.55
N ILE A 56 1.61 3.87 -17.55
CA ILE A 56 0.18 3.65 -17.73
C ILE A 56 -0.03 2.43 -18.63
N PRO A 57 -0.61 1.32 -18.10
CA PRO A 57 -0.92 0.15 -18.90
C PRO A 57 -2.12 0.45 -19.80
N CYS A 58 -1.93 0.30 -21.10
CA CYS A 58 -2.97 0.51 -22.12
C CYS A 58 -3.09 -0.73 -22.99
N ASP A 59 -4.31 -1.08 -23.38
CA ASP A 59 -4.55 -2.05 -24.43
C ASP A 59 -4.18 -1.42 -25.78
N LEU A 60 -3.32 -2.09 -26.56
CA LEU A 60 -2.78 -1.55 -27.81
C LEU A 60 -3.87 -1.38 -28.85
N LYS A 61 -4.78 -2.34 -28.96
CA LYS A 61 -5.88 -2.31 -29.92
C LYS A 61 -6.86 -1.19 -29.56
N GLU A 62 -7.27 -1.09 -28.31
CA GLU A 62 -8.16 -0.02 -27.85
C GLU A 62 -7.51 1.36 -28.04
N ALA A 63 -6.21 1.49 -27.79
CA ALA A 63 -5.49 2.73 -27.97
C ALA A 63 -5.40 3.12 -29.46
N TYR A 64 -5.28 2.15 -30.37
CA TYR A 64 -5.34 2.37 -31.80
C TYR A 64 -6.74 2.76 -32.28
N ASP A 65 -7.77 1.99 -31.91
CA ASP A 65 -9.17 2.23 -32.34
C ASP A 65 -9.70 3.58 -31.85
N THR A 66 -9.24 4.07 -30.70
CA THR A 66 -9.66 5.34 -30.09
C THR A 66 -8.74 6.53 -30.41
N GLU A 67 -7.74 6.36 -31.28
CA GLU A 67 -6.77 7.42 -31.60
C GLU A 67 -6.09 8.00 -30.35
N ALA A 68 -5.64 7.11 -29.43
CA ALA A 68 -4.99 7.42 -28.16
C ALA A 68 -5.91 8.04 -27.06
N LYS A 69 -7.22 8.21 -27.27
CA LYS A 69 -8.11 8.72 -26.23
C LYS A 69 -8.24 7.77 -25.04
N SER A 70 -8.11 6.46 -25.26
CA SER A 70 -8.10 5.48 -24.17
C SER A 70 -6.89 5.65 -23.25
N VAL A 71 -5.73 6.14 -23.75
CA VAL A 71 -4.55 6.44 -22.94
C VAL A 71 -4.85 7.49 -21.88
N VAL A 72 -5.54 8.56 -22.24
CA VAL A 72 -5.94 9.62 -21.31
C VAL A 72 -6.87 9.06 -20.25
N LYS A 73 -7.89 8.28 -20.63
CA LYS A 73 -8.81 7.63 -19.67
C LYS A 73 -8.08 6.67 -18.72
N GLN A 74 -7.12 5.90 -19.23
CA GLN A 74 -6.32 5.02 -18.38
C GLN A 74 -5.40 5.82 -17.46
N PHE A 75 -4.83 6.92 -17.93
CA PHE A 75 -4.04 7.83 -17.10
C PHE A 75 -4.88 8.38 -15.95
N GLU A 76 -6.06 8.94 -16.23
CA GLU A 76 -7.00 9.42 -15.20
C GLU A 76 -7.31 8.32 -14.19
N LYS A 77 -7.70 7.13 -14.66
CA LYS A 77 -8.06 6.00 -13.83
C LYS A 77 -6.91 5.55 -12.93
N VAL A 78 -5.70 5.38 -13.48
CA VAL A 78 -4.53 4.91 -12.73
C VAL A 78 -4.13 5.93 -11.66
N ILE A 79 -4.12 7.23 -12.00
CA ILE A 79 -3.78 8.27 -11.03
C ILE A 79 -4.81 8.34 -9.90
N MET A 80 -6.10 8.34 -10.24
CA MET A 80 -7.16 8.36 -9.22
C MET A 80 -7.07 7.16 -8.29
N LEU A 81 -6.93 5.95 -8.81
CA LEU A 81 -6.84 4.74 -8.00
C LEU A 81 -5.59 4.74 -7.12
N HIS A 82 -4.45 5.19 -7.65
CA HIS A 82 -3.21 5.26 -6.89
C HIS A 82 -3.31 6.24 -5.70
N ILE A 83 -3.87 7.43 -5.93
CA ILE A 83 -4.03 8.43 -4.88
C ILE A 83 -5.05 7.97 -3.84
N ILE A 84 -6.21 7.44 -4.28
CA ILE A 84 -7.22 6.90 -3.36
C ILE A 84 -6.62 5.81 -2.46
N ASP A 85 -5.84 4.89 -3.02
CA ASP A 85 -5.22 3.81 -2.26
C ASP A 85 -4.21 4.35 -1.23
N ASP A 86 -3.37 5.31 -1.62
CA ASP A 86 -2.39 5.92 -0.73
C ASP A 86 -3.05 6.72 0.41
N ASP A 87 -4.02 7.59 0.07
CA ASP A 87 -4.69 8.44 1.05
C ASP A 87 -5.60 7.64 1.97
N TRP A 88 -6.23 6.57 1.45
CA TRP A 88 -7.00 5.63 2.26
C TRP A 88 -6.14 4.91 3.31
N LYS A 89 -4.97 4.41 2.91
CA LYS A 89 -4.03 3.77 3.86
C LYS A 89 -3.57 4.73 4.94
N GLU A 90 -3.26 5.97 4.56
CA GLU A 90 -2.87 7.01 5.52
C GLU A 90 -4.03 7.36 6.46
N ASN A 91 -5.25 7.47 5.95
CA ASN A 91 -6.45 7.71 6.76
C ASN A 91 -6.67 6.60 7.80
N LEU A 92 -6.54 5.33 7.40
CA LEU A 92 -6.65 4.20 8.33
C LEU A 92 -5.59 4.30 9.44
N ARG A 93 -4.36 4.67 9.10
CA ARG A 93 -3.29 4.87 10.09
C ARG A 93 -3.62 6.01 11.07
N GLN A 94 -4.10 7.14 10.56
CA GLN A 94 -4.51 8.29 11.39
C GLN A 94 -5.68 7.94 12.30
N LEU A 95 -6.65 7.14 11.83
CA LEU A 95 -7.77 6.66 12.66
C LEU A 95 -7.30 5.72 13.77
N ASP A 96 -6.31 4.87 13.52
CA ASP A 96 -5.72 4.02 14.56
C ASP A 96 -4.97 4.86 15.60
N ASP A 97 -4.18 5.87 15.18
CA ASP A 97 -3.51 6.80 16.08
C ASP A 97 -4.54 7.59 16.92
N LEU A 98 -5.61 8.07 16.29
CA LEU A 98 -6.72 8.74 16.99
C LEU A 98 -7.35 7.84 18.04
N ARG A 99 -7.63 6.56 17.70
CA ARG A 99 -8.20 5.58 18.61
C ARG A 99 -7.36 5.39 19.88
N HIS A 100 -6.04 5.44 19.74
CA HIS A 100 -5.15 5.36 20.90
C HIS A 100 -5.13 6.68 21.70
N SER A 101 -5.15 7.82 21.03
CA SER A 101 -5.08 9.13 21.68
C SER A 101 -6.33 9.47 22.51
N VAL A 102 -7.53 9.12 22.01
CA VAL A 102 -8.79 9.44 22.67
C VAL A 102 -9.00 8.71 24.00
N GLN A 103 -8.23 7.64 24.27
CA GLN A 103 -8.28 6.96 25.58
C GLN A 103 -7.92 7.92 26.72
N ASN A 104 -7.10 8.93 26.44
CA ASN A 104 -6.69 9.94 27.42
C ASN A 104 -7.71 11.08 27.60
N ALA A 105 -8.73 11.18 26.74
CA ALA A 105 -9.73 12.25 26.82
C ALA A 105 -10.55 12.23 28.15
N SER A 106 -10.64 11.07 28.78
CA SER A 106 -11.29 10.92 30.09
C SER A 106 -10.60 11.75 31.18
N TYR A 107 -9.28 11.97 31.10
CA TYR A 107 -8.57 12.82 32.05
C TYR A 107 -8.96 14.31 31.93
N GLU A 108 -9.40 14.72 30.74
CA GLU A 108 -9.89 16.07 30.44
C GLU A 108 -11.40 16.23 30.68
N GLN A 109 -12.06 15.23 31.29
CA GLN A 109 -13.52 15.19 31.49
C GLN A 109 -14.32 15.27 30.17
N LYS A 110 -13.73 14.84 29.05
CA LYS A 110 -14.39 14.73 27.75
C LYS A 110 -14.82 13.27 27.54
N ASP A 111 -15.95 13.10 26.83
CA ASP A 111 -16.39 11.78 26.41
C ASP A 111 -15.51 11.30 25.23
N PRO A 112 -14.73 10.21 25.38
CA PRO A 112 -13.85 9.69 24.34
C PRO A 112 -14.59 9.37 23.05
N LEU A 113 -15.84 8.91 23.12
CA LEU A 113 -16.64 8.58 21.94
C LEU A 113 -17.01 9.82 21.12
N VAL A 114 -17.37 10.90 21.82
CA VAL A 114 -17.70 12.18 21.16
C VAL A 114 -16.46 12.76 20.51
N VAL A 115 -15.33 12.76 21.21
CA VAL A 115 -14.04 13.22 20.66
C VAL A 115 -13.67 12.41 19.42
N PHE A 116 -13.73 11.07 19.51
CA PHE A 116 -13.43 10.21 18.36
C PHE A 116 -14.31 10.51 17.15
N LYS A 117 -15.60 10.69 17.32
CA LYS A 117 -16.52 10.98 16.22
C LYS A 117 -16.22 12.32 15.54
N LEU A 118 -15.90 13.34 16.31
CA LEU A 118 -15.60 14.67 15.76
C LEU A 118 -14.27 14.67 15.02
N GLU A 119 -13.22 14.15 15.65
CA GLU A 119 -11.89 14.11 15.06
C GLU A 119 -11.82 13.18 13.84
N SER A 120 -12.52 12.03 13.87
CA SER A 120 -12.57 11.14 12.70
C SER A 120 -13.28 11.77 11.50
N ALA A 121 -14.29 12.62 11.73
CA ALA A 121 -14.92 13.36 10.66
C ALA A 121 -13.96 14.40 10.05
N HIS A 122 -13.19 15.11 10.88
CA HIS A 122 -12.16 16.05 10.38
C HIS A 122 -11.08 15.34 9.56
N ILE A 123 -10.54 14.23 10.07
CA ILE A 123 -9.54 13.42 9.34
C ILE A 123 -10.09 12.96 7.99
N TRP A 124 -11.36 12.60 7.94
CA TRP A 124 -12.02 12.23 6.70
C TRP A 124 -12.15 13.39 5.71
N ASP A 125 -12.63 14.54 6.18
CA ASP A 125 -12.82 15.73 5.34
C ASP A 125 -11.47 16.22 4.80
N ASP A 126 -10.45 16.29 5.65
CA ASP A 126 -9.08 16.65 5.25
C ASP A 126 -8.51 15.68 4.20
N MET A 127 -8.71 14.37 4.38
CA MET A 127 -8.30 13.37 3.39
C MET A 127 -8.97 13.60 2.04
N ILE A 128 -10.27 13.89 2.02
CA ILE A 128 -11.02 14.12 0.78
C ILE A 128 -10.51 15.37 0.05
N ASP A 129 -10.26 16.45 0.77
CA ASP A 129 -9.76 17.69 0.20
C ASP A 129 -8.34 17.51 -0.36
N ASP A 130 -7.42 16.90 0.39
CA ASP A 130 -6.07 16.59 -0.05
C ASP A 130 -6.07 15.67 -1.28
N MET A 131 -6.93 14.67 -1.31
CA MET A 131 -7.09 13.75 -2.43
C MET A 131 -7.49 14.49 -3.72
N TYR A 132 -8.48 15.38 -3.64
CA TYR A 132 -8.91 16.17 -4.81
C TYR A 132 -7.79 17.08 -5.32
N ASP A 133 -7.10 17.75 -4.43
CA ASP A 133 -6.00 18.64 -4.80
C ASP A 133 -4.83 17.88 -5.45
N ARG A 134 -4.48 16.72 -4.92
CA ARG A 134 -3.44 15.86 -5.48
C ARG A 134 -3.82 15.33 -6.87
N ILE A 135 -5.04 14.81 -7.03
CA ILE A 135 -5.56 14.31 -8.31
C ILE A 135 -5.52 15.44 -9.35
N ALA A 136 -6.14 16.57 -9.06
CA ALA A 136 -6.17 17.71 -9.97
C ALA A 136 -4.77 18.18 -10.34
N SER A 137 -3.87 18.28 -9.37
CA SER A 137 -2.48 18.71 -9.57
C SER A 137 -1.71 17.76 -10.52
N ILE A 138 -1.84 16.45 -10.37
CA ILE A 138 -1.13 15.46 -11.21
C ILE A 138 -1.74 15.43 -12.61
N LEU A 139 -3.06 15.39 -12.73
CA LEU A 139 -3.74 15.36 -14.03
C LEU A 139 -3.43 16.62 -14.85
N MET A 140 -3.40 17.79 -14.21
CA MET A 140 -3.08 19.06 -14.87
C MET A 140 -1.62 19.19 -15.29
N ARG A 141 -0.68 18.46 -14.66
CA ARG A 141 0.75 18.46 -15.02
C ARG A 141 1.15 17.33 -15.94
N GLY A 142 0.32 16.28 -16.06
CA GLY A 142 0.61 15.09 -16.84
C GLY A 142 1.11 15.42 -18.27
N GLN A 143 2.23 14.84 -18.67
CA GLN A 143 2.79 14.97 -20.01
C GLN A 143 3.64 13.76 -20.37
N ILE A 144 3.72 13.43 -21.65
CA ILE A 144 4.63 12.39 -22.14
C ILE A 144 6.04 12.97 -22.19
N PRO A 145 7.06 12.36 -21.55
CA PRO A 145 8.43 12.87 -21.58
C PRO A 145 9.02 12.81 -22.99
N GLU A 146 9.64 13.89 -23.42
CA GLU A 146 10.20 13.99 -24.81
C GLU A 146 11.31 12.97 -25.09
N MET A 147 12.09 12.58 -24.07
CA MET A 147 13.21 11.63 -24.21
C MET A 147 12.77 10.16 -24.36
N GLN A 148 11.53 9.81 -24.09
CA GLN A 148 11.03 8.41 -24.10
C GLN A 148 10.00 8.13 -25.20
N GLN A 149 9.79 9.05 -26.13
CA GLN A 149 8.82 8.87 -27.22
C GLN A 149 9.08 7.63 -28.10
N GLN A 150 10.26 7.01 -28.00
CA GLN A 150 10.65 5.84 -28.81
C GLN A 150 10.58 4.49 -28.08
N GLN A 151 10.32 4.47 -26.76
CA GLN A 151 10.27 3.23 -25.99
C GLN A 151 8.84 2.92 -25.52
N VAL A 152 8.10 2.24 -26.35
CA VAL A 152 6.90 1.53 -25.92
C VAL A 152 7.36 0.19 -25.33
N GLN A 153 7.16 0.00 -24.02
CA GLN A 153 7.49 -1.26 -23.36
C GLN A 153 6.26 -2.14 -23.29
N GLU A 154 6.44 -3.43 -23.54
CA GLU A 154 5.41 -4.42 -23.32
C GLU A 154 5.02 -4.43 -21.84
N ALA A 155 3.73 -4.36 -21.55
CA ALA A 155 3.23 -4.63 -20.20
C ALA A 155 3.43 -6.12 -19.94
N ALA A 156 4.28 -6.47 -18.98
CA ALA A 156 4.37 -7.83 -18.51
C ALA A 156 2.95 -8.33 -18.18
N PRO A 157 2.57 -9.54 -18.60
CA PRO A 157 1.29 -10.09 -18.21
C PRO A 157 1.19 -10.00 -16.69
N GLU A 158 0.14 -9.36 -16.18
CA GLU A 158 -0.16 -9.43 -14.76
C GLU A 158 -0.30 -10.92 -14.43
N GLU A 159 0.75 -11.51 -13.90
CA GLU A 159 0.61 -12.75 -13.18
C GLU A 159 -0.34 -12.46 -12.02
N ARG A 160 -1.62 -12.74 -12.25
CA ARG A 160 -2.64 -12.95 -11.23
C ARG A 160 -2.31 -14.18 -10.40
N SER A 161 -1.07 -14.26 -9.97
CA SER A 161 -0.61 -15.19 -8.98
C SER A 161 0.40 -14.47 -8.08
N GLN A 162 -0.03 -13.41 -7.40
CA GLN A 162 0.32 -13.39 -6.01
C GLN A 162 -0.40 -14.60 -5.41
N ARG A 163 0.11 -15.79 -5.73
CA ARG A 163 0.03 -16.89 -4.79
C ARG A 163 0.59 -16.26 -3.52
N TYR A 164 -0.27 -16.00 -2.57
CA TYR A 164 0.10 -16.00 -1.18
C TYR A 164 0.86 -17.31 -1.01
N ASN A 165 2.16 -17.25 -1.16
CA ASN A 165 3.04 -18.27 -0.70
C ASN A 165 2.97 -18.08 0.81
N GLU A 166 1.95 -18.70 1.44
CA GLU A 166 2.04 -19.13 2.81
C GLU A 166 3.20 -20.14 2.81
N GLN A 167 4.42 -19.61 2.78
CA GLN A 167 5.52 -20.33 3.36
C GLN A 167 5.12 -20.43 4.83
N LYS A 168 4.53 -21.58 5.18
CA LYS A 168 4.71 -22.13 6.51
C LYS A 168 6.21 -22.10 6.70
N VAL A 169 6.68 -21.07 7.41
CA VAL A 169 8.01 -21.09 7.99
C VAL A 169 7.91 -22.23 8.98
N ASP A 170 8.43 -23.40 8.61
CA ASP A 170 8.60 -24.50 9.53
C ASP A 170 9.61 -23.99 10.57
N LEU A 171 9.08 -23.60 11.73
CA LEU A 171 9.84 -23.07 12.86
C LEU A 171 10.86 -24.10 13.37
N ASP A 172 10.78 -25.35 12.91
CA ASP A 172 11.71 -26.42 13.21
C ASP A 172 13.02 -26.29 12.41
N ASP A 173 12.98 -25.81 11.16
CA ASP A 173 14.18 -25.62 10.32
C ASP A 173 15.05 -24.40 10.78
N GLU A 174 14.46 -23.38 11.36
CA GLU A 174 15.22 -22.25 11.95
C GLU A 174 15.91 -22.65 13.26
N ALA A 175 15.27 -23.53 14.03
CA ALA A 175 15.85 -24.05 15.27
C ALA A 175 17.08 -24.94 15.00
N GLU A 176 17.06 -25.76 13.95
CA GLU A 176 18.20 -26.59 13.56
C GLU A 176 19.37 -25.78 12.97
N ARG A 177 19.08 -24.75 12.18
CA ARG A 177 20.13 -23.83 11.66
C ARG A 177 20.77 -22.98 12.75
N ALA A 178 20.00 -22.56 13.75
CA ALA A 178 20.52 -21.82 14.90
C ALA A 178 21.44 -22.72 15.78
N GLN A 179 21.13 -24.02 15.91
CA GLN A 179 21.99 -24.95 16.65
C GLN A 179 23.27 -25.31 15.90
N GLN A 180 23.28 -25.37 14.58
CA GLN A 180 24.46 -25.60 13.77
C GLN A 180 25.41 -24.39 13.72
N GLN A 181 24.89 -23.17 13.83
CA GLN A 181 25.73 -21.96 13.91
C GLN A 181 26.31 -21.72 15.30
N ALA A 182 25.67 -22.20 16.36
CA ALA A 182 26.23 -22.13 17.73
C ALA A 182 27.38 -23.11 17.98
N ALA A 183 27.42 -24.22 17.23
CA ALA A 183 28.48 -25.21 17.38
C ALA A 183 29.80 -24.86 16.67
N SER A 184 29.85 -23.81 15.87
CA SER A 184 31.02 -23.39 15.09
C SER A 184 31.75 -22.14 15.61
N GLN A 185 31.35 -21.59 16.76
CA GLN A 185 31.96 -20.38 17.35
C GLN A 185 32.53 -20.58 18.76
N ASP A 186 33.02 -21.74 19.07
CA ASP A 186 33.75 -21.92 20.31
C ASP A 186 35.26 -21.94 20.03
N THR A 187 35.84 -20.77 19.81
CA THR A 187 37.24 -20.38 20.10
C THR A 187 37.45 -18.90 19.81
N ARG A 188 37.35 -18.02 20.84
CA ARG A 188 38.26 -16.93 21.19
C ARG A 188 37.66 -15.91 22.15
N GLU A 189 38.12 -16.03 23.38
CA GLU A 189 38.52 -14.99 24.36
C GLU A 189 37.63 -13.73 24.59
N THR A 190 37.05 -13.72 25.82
CA THR A 190 37.14 -12.69 26.89
C THR A 190 36.64 -11.27 26.60
N ALA A 191 35.61 -10.89 27.27
CA ALA A 191 35.47 -9.81 28.27
C ALA A 191 34.02 -9.25 28.30
N ASP A 192 33.47 -9.17 29.50
CA ASP A 192 32.35 -8.37 29.94
C ASP A 192 31.10 -8.29 29.03
N GLN A 193 30.16 -9.19 29.24
CA GLN A 193 28.75 -8.95 28.87
C GLN A 193 27.81 -9.39 29.98
N VAL A 194 27.10 -8.42 30.49
CA VAL A 194 25.96 -8.54 31.40
C VAL A 194 24.97 -9.54 30.81
N ASN A 195 24.78 -10.68 31.48
CA ASN A 195 23.82 -11.73 31.09
C ASN A 195 22.40 -11.21 31.19
N HIS A 196 21.81 -10.80 30.07
CA HIS A 196 20.33 -10.74 29.90
C HIS A 196 19.83 -12.14 29.55
N VAL A 197 19.43 -12.89 30.57
CA VAL A 197 18.67 -14.14 30.37
C VAL A 197 17.26 -13.76 29.90
N PRO A 198 16.82 -14.18 28.70
CA PRO A 198 15.44 -13.90 28.30
C PRO A 198 14.47 -14.64 29.22
N TYR A 199 13.58 -13.88 29.87
CA TYR A 199 12.50 -14.42 30.72
C TYR A 199 11.57 -15.26 29.83
N ARG A 200 11.70 -16.59 29.97
CA ARG A 200 10.80 -17.54 29.32
C ARG A 200 9.58 -17.68 30.21
N ALA A 201 8.43 -17.12 29.77
CA ALA A 201 7.16 -17.29 30.46
C ALA A 201 6.87 -18.81 30.61
N GLU A 202 6.73 -19.28 31.83
CA GLU A 202 6.35 -20.67 32.09
C GLU A 202 5.01 -20.99 31.44
N LYS A 203 4.95 -22.04 30.63
CA LYS A 203 3.72 -22.48 29.97
C LYS A 203 2.69 -22.84 31.03
N MET A 204 1.55 -22.19 31.03
CA MET A 204 0.44 -22.48 31.92
C MET A 204 0.02 -23.96 31.76
N PRO A 205 -0.08 -24.72 32.85
CA PRO A 205 -0.44 -26.16 32.78
C PRO A 205 -1.84 -26.34 32.16
N ARG A 206 -2.00 -27.42 31.41
CA ARG A 206 -3.31 -27.77 30.85
C ARG A 206 -4.28 -28.17 31.96
N PRO A 207 -5.60 -28.06 31.78
CA PRO A 207 -6.59 -28.35 32.82
C PRO A 207 -6.46 -29.74 33.49
N ASN A 208 -5.98 -30.73 32.77
CA ASN A 208 -5.82 -32.09 33.24
C ASN A 208 -4.41 -32.46 33.72
N ASP A 209 -3.44 -31.56 33.59
CA ASP A 209 -2.06 -31.80 34.03
C ASP A 209 -1.97 -31.77 35.57
N PRO A 210 -0.97 -32.43 36.19
CA PRO A 210 -0.75 -32.34 37.63
C PRO A 210 -0.45 -30.89 38.03
N CYS A 211 -1.05 -30.45 39.15
CA CYS A 211 -0.85 -29.07 39.59
C CYS A 211 0.60 -28.85 40.05
N PRO A 212 1.28 -27.78 39.61
CA PRO A 212 2.67 -27.50 39.99
C PRO A 212 2.89 -27.23 41.47
N CYS A 213 1.83 -27.06 42.27
CA CYS A 213 1.93 -26.90 43.73
C CYS A 213 2.25 -28.21 44.51
N GLY A 214 2.43 -29.34 43.81
CA GLY A 214 2.78 -30.60 44.46
C GLY A 214 1.61 -31.31 45.21
N SER A 215 0.36 -30.82 45.09
CA SER A 215 -0.80 -31.39 45.78
C SER A 215 -1.31 -32.72 45.22
N GLY A 216 -0.73 -33.25 44.15
CA GLY A 216 -1.18 -34.47 43.45
C GLY A 216 -2.52 -34.35 42.73
N LYS A 217 -3.19 -33.19 42.79
CA LYS A 217 -4.49 -32.94 42.15
C LYS A 217 -4.29 -32.39 40.72
N LYS A 218 -5.24 -32.64 39.81
CA LYS A 218 -5.26 -32.03 38.48
C LYS A 218 -5.38 -30.51 38.59
N PHE A 219 -4.75 -29.76 37.69
CA PHE A 219 -4.70 -28.29 37.70
C PHE A 219 -6.12 -27.66 37.82
N LYS A 220 -7.08 -28.14 37.04
CA LYS A 220 -8.49 -27.69 37.08
C LYS A 220 -9.17 -27.86 38.44
N ASN A 221 -8.72 -28.80 39.26
CA ASN A 221 -9.30 -29.11 40.59
C ASN A 221 -8.50 -28.46 41.74
N CYS A 222 -7.45 -27.68 41.42
CA CYS A 222 -6.59 -26.99 42.37
C CYS A 222 -6.48 -25.49 41.98
N HIS A 223 -5.35 -25.04 41.51
CA HIS A 223 -5.12 -23.63 41.18
C HIS A 223 -5.83 -23.15 39.88
N GLY A 224 -6.23 -24.04 38.99
CA GLY A 224 -7.02 -23.73 37.81
C GLY A 224 -8.55 -23.61 38.08
N ARG A 225 -9.01 -23.72 39.31
CA ARG A 225 -10.47 -23.73 39.63
C ARG A 225 -11.16 -22.38 39.40
N ASN A 226 -10.43 -21.28 39.46
CA ASN A 226 -10.97 -19.92 39.36
C ASN A 226 -10.57 -19.24 38.01
N ILE A 227 -9.97 -19.97 37.07
CA ILE A 227 -9.67 -19.47 35.72
C ILE A 227 -10.81 -19.90 34.80
N ARG A 228 -11.79 -19.02 34.66
CA ARG A 228 -12.87 -19.13 33.67
C ARG A 228 -12.75 -18.05 32.65
#